data_3881766aac4e9ebb9ff1d69ef0190aba
#
_entry.id   3881766aac4e9ebb9ff1d69ef0190aba
#
_cell.length_a   1.000
_cell.length_b   1.000
_cell.length_c   1.000
_cell.angle_alpha   90.00
_cell.angle_beta   90.00
_cell.angle_gamma   90.00
#
_symmetry.space_group_name_H-M   'P 1'
#
loop_
_entity.id
_entity.type
_entity.pdbx_description
1 polymer ?
#
loop_
_entity_poly.entity_id
_entity_poly.type
_entity_poly.pdbx_seq_one_letter_code
_entity_poly.pdbx_strand_id
1 'polypeptide(L)'
;MSTTKYIFVTGGVSSSLGKGIIAASLAKLLQARGYRVTIQKLDPYINIDPGTLNPYEHGECYVTDDGAETDLDLGHYERFLNVPTSQANNVTTGRIYQSVIQKERRGEFLGKTVQVIPHITNEIKERIQILGKSGDFDIVITEIGGTVGDIESLPYIESVRQLKWELGNQNCLVIHLTLIPYLSAAGELKTKPTQHSVKTLMESGIQADILVCRTEHHLSEELRHKLALFCNVHKDAVIESIDASTIYDVPNLMLEEGLDKVTLQKLGLKDEGKPNLIAWNEFVKRYKNPKAHVTIGLIGKYVELQDSYKSILESFIHAGAANEVKVKVASIHSEFLDASNVADQMKGLDAVLVAPGFGERGIEGKVEAVRYARENKLPFLGICLGMQMAVIEYSRNVLGLKDANSTEMNENTPFPVIDLMEAQKTITEKGGTMRLGAWACELMDDSIVKDVYSVSNIEERHRHRFEYNNGYRTQLEAAGLKTTGINPQTNLVEIIEIEDHPWFVGVQYHPEYKSTVANPHPLFVSLVGAALSYSNNR
;
A
#
# COMPACT_ATOMS: atom_id res chain seq x y z
N MET A 1 -13.39 30.83 -4.91
CA MET A 1 -12.71 29.57 -4.59
C MET A 1 -11.91 29.17 -5.82
N SER A 2 -10.65 28.76 -5.67
CA SER A 2 -9.86 28.23 -6.79
C SER A 2 -10.53 26.95 -7.27
N THR A 3 -10.67 26.78 -8.58
CA THR A 3 -11.24 25.53 -9.15
C THR A 3 -10.21 24.42 -9.03
N THR A 4 -10.57 23.28 -8.45
CA THR A 4 -9.69 22.09 -8.34
C THR A 4 -9.18 21.69 -9.73
N LYS A 5 -7.89 21.37 -9.82
CA LYS A 5 -7.23 20.90 -11.04
C LYS A 5 -7.17 19.38 -11.05
N TYR A 6 -7.35 18.79 -12.23
CA TYR A 6 -7.33 17.32 -12.42
C TYR A 6 -6.17 16.93 -13.33
N ILE A 7 -5.40 15.96 -12.90
CA ILE A 7 -4.29 15.38 -13.66
C ILE A 7 -4.58 13.91 -13.86
N PHE A 8 -4.65 13.47 -15.11
CA PHE A 8 -4.86 12.06 -15.45
C PHE A 8 -3.55 11.42 -15.87
N VAL A 9 -3.16 10.33 -15.21
CA VAL A 9 -1.97 9.56 -15.53
C VAL A 9 -2.40 8.28 -16.25
N THR A 10 -2.09 8.19 -17.53
CA THR A 10 -2.36 7.03 -18.37
C THR A 10 -1.05 6.33 -18.73
N GLY A 11 -1.11 5.07 -19.14
CA GLY A 11 0.08 4.33 -19.58
C GLY A 11 -0.19 3.50 -20.82
N GLY A 12 0.85 3.28 -21.59
CA GLY A 12 0.78 2.45 -22.79
C GLY A 12 2.06 1.66 -23.01
N VAL A 13 2.07 0.83 -24.05
CA VAL A 13 3.13 -0.11 -24.42
C VAL A 13 3.15 -1.38 -23.55
N SER A 14 3.18 -1.25 -22.22
CA SER A 14 3.30 -2.36 -21.28
C SER A 14 2.67 -2.01 -19.94
N SER A 15 2.30 -3.02 -19.15
CA SER A 15 2.01 -2.89 -17.72
C SER A 15 3.29 -2.61 -16.92
N SER A 16 3.15 -2.29 -15.64
CA SER A 16 4.27 -2.11 -14.69
C SER A 16 5.31 -1.05 -15.08
N LEU A 17 4.91 -0.03 -15.85
CA LEU A 17 5.78 1.09 -16.20
C LEU A 17 6.04 2.06 -15.03
N GLY A 18 5.30 1.92 -13.93
CA GLY A 18 5.44 2.77 -12.75
C GLY A 18 4.52 4.00 -12.75
N LYS A 19 3.32 3.91 -13.33
CA LYS A 19 2.31 5.01 -13.30
C LYS A 19 2.08 5.52 -11.88
N GLY A 20 1.87 4.61 -10.90
CA GLY A 20 1.65 4.96 -9.49
C GLY A 20 2.81 5.72 -8.88
N ILE A 21 4.03 5.31 -9.17
CA ILE A 21 5.25 5.98 -8.66
C ILE A 21 5.43 7.37 -9.30
N ILE A 22 5.15 7.52 -10.59
CA ILE A 22 5.18 8.84 -11.25
C ILE A 22 4.07 9.75 -10.71
N ALA A 23 2.85 9.22 -10.52
CA ALA A 23 1.75 9.97 -9.91
C ALA A 23 2.11 10.42 -8.48
N ALA A 24 2.63 9.51 -7.65
CA ALA A 24 3.06 9.81 -6.28
C ALA A 24 4.22 10.80 -6.24
N SER A 25 5.19 10.68 -7.16
CA SER A 25 6.33 11.60 -7.27
C SER A 25 5.89 13.01 -7.65
N LEU A 26 5.03 13.14 -8.66
CA LEU A 26 4.46 14.44 -9.05
C LEU A 26 3.64 15.03 -7.91
N ALA A 27 2.79 14.23 -7.26
CA ALA A 27 2.01 14.67 -6.12
C ALA A 27 2.90 15.19 -4.99
N LYS A 28 4.00 14.49 -4.69
CA LYS A 28 5.00 14.91 -3.70
C LYS A 28 5.66 16.24 -4.07
N LEU A 29 6.02 16.44 -5.32
CA LEU A 29 6.60 17.69 -5.81
C LEU A 29 5.62 18.86 -5.69
N LEU A 30 4.35 18.64 -6.07
CA LEU A 30 3.30 19.66 -5.95
C LEU A 30 2.96 19.96 -4.47
N GLN A 31 2.90 18.93 -3.62
CA GLN A 31 2.76 19.10 -2.17
C GLN A 31 3.92 19.91 -1.58
N ALA A 32 5.16 19.62 -2.00
CA ALA A 32 6.36 20.33 -1.55
C ALA A 32 6.39 21.82 -2.01
N ARG A 33 5.56 22.19 -2.97
CA ARG A 33 5.30 23.59 -3.41
C ARG A 33 4.11 24.23 -2.69
N GLY A 34 3.49 23.55 -1.73
CA GLY A 34 2.40 24.08 -0.91
C GLY A 34 0.98 23.80 -1.43
N TYR A 35 0.80 23.03 -2.50
CA TYR A 35 -0.51 22.60 -2.96
C TYR A 35 -1.05 21.44 -2.12
N ARG A 36 -2.36 21.43 -1.86
CA ARG A 36 -3.06 20.30 -1.24
C ARG A 36 -3.38 19.30 -2.35
N VAL A 37 -2.73 18.14 -2.32
CA VAL A 37 -2.79 17.14 -3.39
C VAL A 37 -3.28 15.82 -2.83
N THR A 38 -4.13 15.12 -3.59
CA THR A 38 -4.48 13.72 -3.35
C THR A 38 -4.38 12.93 -4.65
N ILE A 39 -4.31 11.60 -4.54
CA ILE A 39 -4.23 10.70 -5.68
C ILE A 39 -5.41 9.74 -5.63
N GLN A 40 -6.00 9.47 -6.79
CA GLN A 40 -7.08 8.50 -6.98
C GLN A 40 -6.63 7.43 -7.97
N LYS A 41 -7.03 6.18 -7.72
CA LYS A 41 -6.81 5.03 -8.59
C LYS A 41 -8.12 4.59 -9.23
N LEU A 42 -8.12 4.39 -10.54
CA LEU A 42 -9.22 3.74 -11.27
C LEU A 42 -8.74 2.38 -11.77
N ASP A 43 -9.33 1.32 -11.24
CA ASP A 43 -8.96 -0.07 -11.57
C ASP A 43 -9.95 -0.68 -12.56
N PRO A 44 -9.48 -1.19 -13.73
CA PRO A 44 -10.37 -1.65 -14.79
C PRO A 44 -10.96 -3.06 -14.55
N TYR A 45 -10.61 -3.75 -13.48
CA TYR A 45 -11.16 -5.07 -13.20
C TYR A 45 -12.62 -5.03 -12.68
N ILE A 46 -13.35 -6.14 -12.89
CA ILE A 46 -14.79 -6.29 -12.55
C ILE A 46 -15.01 -6.57 -11.05
N ASN A 47 -13.99 -6.91 -10.28
CA ASN A 47 -14.12 -7.08 -8.85
C ASN A 47 -14.59 -5.77 -8.19
N ILE A 48 -15.47 -5.86 -7.20
CA ILE A 48 -15.97 -4.69 -6.46
C ILE A 48 -14.84 -4.04 -5.65
N ASP A 49 -14.01 -4.90 -5.05
CA ASP A 49 -12.80 -4.55 -4.31
C ASP A 49 -11.79 -5.71 -4.39
N PRO A 50 -10.52 -5.50 -3.99
CA PRO A 50 -9.50 -6.55 -4.00
C PRO A 50 -9.54 -7.48 -2.77
N GLY A 51 -10.50 -7.33 -1.85
CA GLY A 51 -10.52 -8.05 -0.57
C GLY A 51 -10.53 -9.58 -0.68
N THR A 52 -11.05 -10.11 -1.78
CA THR A 52 -11.11 -11.56 -2.07
C THR A 52 -10.08 -12.01 -3.12
N LEU A 53 -9.25 -11.11 -3.63
CA LEU A 53 -8.25 -11.44 -4.64
C LEU A 53 -7.07 -12.21 -4.05
N ASN A 54 -6.45 -13.05 -4.89
CA ASN A 54 -5.26 -13.80 -4.50
C ASN A 54 -4.04 -12.87 -4.46
N PRO A 55 -3.31 -12.79 -3.33
CA PRO A 55 -2.11 -11.96 -3.23
C PRO A 55 -1.01 -12.29 -4.25
N TYR A 56 -0.95 -13.52 -4.77
CA TYR A 56 -0.01 -13.87 -5.83
C TYR A 56 -0.35 -13.25 -7.20
N GLU A 57 -1.59 -12.83 -7.42
CA GLU A 57 -2.03 -12.22 -8.68
C GLU A 57 -2.05 -10.69 -8.62
N HIS A 58 -2.42 -10.13 -7.45
CA HIS A 58 -2.69 -8.70 -7.29
C HIS A 58 -1.84 -7.99 -6.23
N GLY A 59 -0.96 -8.73 -5.52
CA GLY A 59 -0.25 -8.19 -4.37
C GLY A 59 -1.11 -8.10 -3.11
N GLU A 60 -0.68 -7.29 -2.16
CA GLU A 60 -1.43 -7.08 -0.91
C GLU A 60 -2.71 -6.29 -1.14
N CYS A 61 -3.74 -6.58 -0.34
CA CYS A 61 -4.91 -5.73 -0.22
C CYS A 61 -4.61 -4.64 0.82
N TYR A 62 -4.58 -3.38 0.39
CA TYR A 62 -4.34 -2.23 1.26
C TYR A 62 -5.66 -1.73 1.86
N VAL A 63 -5.67 -1.40 3.16
CA VAL A 63 -6.88 -0.93 3.85
C VAL A 63 -6.73 0.50 4.30
N THR A 64 -7.74 1.33 3.99
CA THR A 64 -7.81 2.75 4.37
C THR A 64 -8.40 2.93 5.77
N ASP A 65 -8.30 4.15 6.35
CA ASP A 65 -8.87 4.44 7.67
C ASP A 65 -10.38 4.26 7.72
N ASP A 66 -11.11 4.54 6.64
CA ASP A 66 -12.56 4.36 6.53
C ASP A 66 -12.99 2.92 6.15
N GLY A 67 -12.04 1.97 6.15
CA GLY A 67 -12.29 0.54 5.99
C GLY A 67 -12.45 0.08 4.55
N ALA A 68 -12.05 0.85 3.56
CA ALA A 68 -12.03 0.38 2.19
C ALA A 68 -10.87 -0.60 1.96
N GLU A 69 -11.18 -1.76 1.39
CA GLU A 69 -10.20 -2.68 0.80
C GLU A 69 -9.84 -2.17 -0.59
N THR A 70 -8.56 -1.90 -0.83
CA THR A 70 -8.08 -1.18 -2.02
C THR A 70 -6.84 -1.81 -2.62
N ASP A 71 -6.51 -1.39 -3.83
CA ASP A 71 -5.26 -1.76 -4.50
C ASP A 71 -4.02 -1.28 -3.73
N LEU A 72 -2.92 -2.01 -3.84
CA LEU A 72 -1.64 -1.73 -3.17
C LEU A 72 -1.03 -0.36 -3.52
N ASP A 73 -1.40 0.21 -4.67
CA ASP A 73 -0.91 1.52 -5.11
C ASP A 73 -1.32 2.65 -4.15
N LEU A 74 -2.47 2.53 -3.44
CA LEU A 74 -2.86 3.50 -2.43
C LEU A 74 -1.83 3.58 -1.29
N GLY A 75 -1.20 2.46 -0.95
CA GLY A 75 -0.08 2.44 -0.03
C GLY A 75 1.09 3.30 -0.51
N HIS A 76 1.44 3.25 -1.80
CA HIS A 76 2.47 4.14 -2.37
C HIS A 76 2.07 5.60 -2.25
N TYR A 77 0.80 5.95 -2.50
CA TYR A 77 0.34 7.33 -2.41
C TYR A 77 0.46 7.87 -0.99
N GLU A 78 0.00 7.11 0.01
CA GLU A 78 0.12 7.52 1.41
C GLU A 78 1.59 7.59 1.88
N ARG A 79 2.43 6.63 1.49
CA ARG A 79 3.86 6.62 1.85
C ARG A 79 4.60 7.86 1.36
N PHE A 80 4.26 8.36 0.16
CA PHE A 80 4.88 9.54 -0.43
C PHE A 80 4.33 10.85 0.14
N LEU A 81 3.01 10.95 0.29
CA LEU A 81 2.33 12.18 0.66
C LEU A 81 2.17 12.39 2.17
N ASN A 82 2.16 11.30 2.93
CA ASN A 82 1.74 11.31 4.34
C ASN A 82 0.34 11.93 4.52
N VAL A 83 -0.57 11.63 3.61
CA VAL A 83 -1.97 12.04 3.59
C VAL A 83 -2.81 10.79 3.48
N PRO A 84 -3.75 10.55 4.42
CA PRO A 84 -4.58 9.36 4.38
C PRO A 84 -5.48 9.37 3.14
N THR A 85 -5.70 8.19 2.59
CA THR A 85 -6.68 7.95 1.52
C THR A 85 -7.96 7.37 2.11
N SER A 86 -9.02 7.39 1.30
CA SER A 86 -10.35 6.92 1.66
C SER A 86 -10.93 6.05 0.54
N GLN A 87 -12.13 5.54 0.74
CA GLN A 87 -12.88 4.83 -0.29
C GLN A 87 -13.03 5.62 -1.60
N ALA A 88 -13.05 6.96 -1.53
CA ALA A 88 -13.14 7.81 -2.71
C ALA A 88 -11.86 7.81 -3.57
N ASN A 89 -10.74 7.37 -3.00
CA ASN A 89 -9.46 7.33 -3.71
C ASN A 89 -9.26 6.05 -4.53
N ASN A 90 -10.11 5.02 -4.38
CA ASN A 90 -10.06 3.80 -5.19
C ASN A 90 -11.42 3.49 -5.81
N VAL A 91 -11.46 3.40 -7.12
CA VAL A 91 -12.69 3.13 -7.88
C VAL A 91 -12.44 1.98 -8.85
N THR A 92 -13.18 0.89 -8.68
CA THR A 92 -13.13 -0.27 -9.59
C THR A 92 -14.25 -0.24 -10.61
N THR A 93 -14.06 -0.87 -11.76
CA THR A 93 -15.12 -1.08 -12.74
C THR A 93 -16.31 -1.79 -12.13
N GLY A 94 -16.06 -2.83 -11.29
CA GLY A 94 -17.14 -3.56 -10.62
C GLY A 94 -18.02 -2.65 -9.76
N ARG A 95 -17.44 -1.76 -8.98
CA ARG A 95 -18.16 -0.79 -8.14
C ARG A 95 -18.98 0.21 -8.98
N ILE A 96 -18.44 0.67 -10.12
CA ILE A 96 -19.15 1.56 -11.05
C ILE A 96 -20.38 0.85 -11.63
N TYR A 97 -20.19 -0.35 -12.20
CA TYR A 97 -21.29 -1.10 -12.81
C TYR A 97 -22.35 -1.50 -11.77
N GLN A 98 -21.94 -1.93 -10.59
CA GLN A 98 -22.88 -2.23 -9.50
C GLN A 98 -23.73 -1.02 -9.14
N SER A 99 -23.12 0.18 -9.01
CA SER A 99 -23.85 1.42 -8.72
C SER A 99 -24.89 1.72 -9.79
N VAL A 100 -24.52 1.66 -11.07
CA VAL A 100 -25.43 1.96 -12.19
C VAL A 100 -26.55 0.93 -12.29
N ILE A 101 -26.23 -0.38 -12.12
CA ILE A 101 -27.25 -1.45 -12.12
C ILE A 101 -28.23 -1.26 -10.95
N GLN A 102 -27.74 -0.92 -9.76
CA GLN A 102 -28.61 -0.64 -8.62
C GLN A 102 -29.51 0.58 -8.85
N LYS A 103 -28.99 1.66 -9.44
CA LYS A 103 -29.79 2.84 -9.83
C LYS A 103 -30.88 2.45 -10.86
N GLU A 104 -30.54 1.60 -11.84
CA GLU A 104 -31.51 1.07 -12.80
C GLU A 104 -32.61 0.28 -12.12
N ARG A 105 -32.25 -0.67 -11.24
CA ARG A 105 -33.23 -1.50 -10.51
C ARG A 105 -34.14 -0.71 -9.59
N ARG A 106 -33.68 0.45 -9.08
CA ARG A 106 -34.52 1.38 -8.30
C ARG A 106 -35.37 2.32 -9.16
N GLY A 107 -35.24 2.25 -10.50
CA GLY A 107 -36.03 3.08 -11.44
C GLY A 107 -35.53 4.52 -11.59
N GLU A 108 -34.32 4.83 -11.16
CA GLU A 108 -33.78 6.20 -11.19
C GLU A 108 -33.60 6.74 -12.62
N PHE A 109 -33.53 5.89 -13.61
CA PHE A 109 -33.41 6.29 -15.03
C PHE A 109 -34.75 6.49 -15.73
N LEU A 110 -35.87 6.38 -15.03
CA LEU A 110 -37.22 6.69 -15.53
C LEU A 110 -37.56 5.98 -16.86
N GLY A 111 -37.21 4.71 -16.99
CA GLY A 111 -37.50 3.88 -18.16
C GLY A 111 -36.58 4.12 -19.37
N LYS A 112 -35.53 4.93 -19.24
CA LYS A 112 -34.54 5.10 -20.32
C LYS A 112 -33.69 3.84 -20.50
N THR A 113 -33.26 3.59 -21.73
CA THR A 113 -32.24 2.59 -22.01
C THR A 113 -30.92 3.01 -21.38
N VAL A 114 -30.39 2.18 -20.45
CA VAL A 114 -29.10 2.41 -19.79
C VAL A 114 -27.96 1.86 -20.65
N GLN A 115 -26.97 2.69 -20.94
CA GLN A 115 -25.85 2.38 -21.84
C GLN A 115 -24.52 2.79 -21.20
N VAL A 116 -23.41 2.33 -21.76
CA VAL A 116 -22.07 2.74 -21.29
C VAL A 116 -21.94 4.26 -21.38
N ILE A 117 -22.28 4.83 -22.53
CA ILE A 117 -22.38 6.28 -22.70
C ILE A 117 -23.89 6.63 -22.78
N PRO A 118 -24.40 7.51 -21.91
CA PRO A 118 -23.67 8.33 -20.92
C PRO A 118 -23.66 7.78 -19.48
N HIS A 119 -24.33 6.65 -19.17
CA HIS A 119 -24.66 6.30 -17.78
C HIS A 119 -23.43 5.83 -17.00
N ILE A 120 -22.62 4.90 -17.55
CA ILE A 120 -21.37 4.44 -16.94
C ILE A 120 -20.34 5.59 -16.94
N THR A 121 -20.19 6.30 -18.05
CA THR A 121 -19.23 7.43 -18.11
C THR A 121 -19.59 8.56 -17.16
N ASN A 122 -20.87 8.85 -16.93
CA ASN A 122 -21.31 9.85 -15.96
C ASN A 122 -21.00 9.41 -14.51
N GLU A 123 -21.24 8.13 -14.17
CA GLU A 123 -20.88 7.58 -12.87
C GLU A 123 -19.37 7.68 -12.63
N ILE A 124 -18.55 7.32 -13.63
CA ILE A 124 -17.07 7.44 -13.54
C ILE A 124 -16.67 8.91 -13.32
N LYS A 125 -17.22 9.86 -14.11
CA LYS A 125 -16.92 11.29 -13.96
C LYS A 125 -17.32 11.82 -12.60
N GLU A 126 -18.46 11.38 -12.05
CA GLU A 126 -18.91 11.73 -10.72
C GLU A 126 -17.91 11.26 -9.67
N ARG A 127 -17.46 9.99 -9.74
CA ARG A 127 -16.45 9.42 -8.82
C ARG A 127 -15.10 10.15 -8.91
N ILE A 128 -14.64 10.50 -10.11
CA ILE A 128 -13.41 11.28 -10.29
C ILE A 128 -13.52 12.64 -9.58
N GLN A 129 -14.67 13.29 -9.65
CA GLN A 129 -14.87 14.63 -9.12
C GLN A 129 -15.17 14.71 -7.62
N ILE A 130 -15.48 13.58 -6.95
CA ILE A 130 -15.86 13.58 -5.52
C ILE A 130 -14.79 14.28 -4.67
N LEU A 131 -13.52 13.89 -4.84
CA LEU A 131 -12.41 14.46 -4.08
C LEU A 131 -12.18 15.94 -4.35
N GLY A 132 -12.37 16.38 -5.59
CA GLY A 132 -12.25 17.80 -5.94
C GLY A 132 -13.43 18.66 -5.44
N LYS A 133 -14.62 18.07 -5.33
CA LYS A 133 -15.82 18.76 -4.82
C LYS A 133 -15.82 18.93 -3.29
N SER A 134 -15.01 18.15 -2.56
CA SER A 134 -14.88 18.32 -1.10
C SER A 134 -14.32 19.69 -0.72
N GLY A 135 -13.49 20.30 -1.58
CA GLY A 135 -12.80 21.56 -1.31
C GLY A 135 -11.50 21.39 -0.47
N ASP A 136 -11.13 20.14 -0.15
CA ASP A 136 -9.94 19.86 0.65
C ASP A 136 -8.67 19.87 -0.19
N PHE A 137 -8.79 19.67 -1.51
CA PHE A 137 -7.67 19.51 -2.43
C PHE A 137 -7.69 20.57 -3.55
N ASP A 138 -6.51 21.10 -3.83
CA ASP A 138 -6.28 22.01 -4.96
C ASP A 138 -6.05 21.23 -6.25
N ILE A 139 -5.46 20.02 -6.13
CA ILE A 139 -5.11 19.15 -7.25
C ILE A 139 -5.50 17.70 -6.91
N VAL A 140 -6.21 17.05 -7.83
CA VAL A 140 -6.50 15.62 -7.79
C VAL A 140 -5.76 14.96 -8.95
N ILE A 141 -4.87 14.00 -8.64
CA ILE A 141 -4.18 13.18 -9.64
C ILE A 141 -4.92 11.84 -9.72
N THR A 142 -5.40 11.49 -10.90
CA THR A 142 -6.12 10.23 -11.13
C THR A 142 -5.27 9.30 -11.99
N GLU A 143 -4.81 8.20 -11.41
CA GLU A 143 -4.14 7.13 -12.14
C GLU A 143 -5.16 6.22 -12.81
N ILE A 144 -5.04 6.05 -14.12
CA ILE A 144 -5.87 5.11 -14.89
C ILE A 144 -5.16 3.76 -14.95
N GLY A 145 -5.78 2.74 -14.34
CA GLY A 145 -5.30 1.36 -14.39
C GLY A 145 -5.35 0.77 -15.80
N GLY A 146 -4.60 -0.29 -16.01
CA GLY A 146 -4.47 -0.95 -17.32
C GLY A 146 -3.59 -0.19 -18.32
N THR A 147 -3.66 -0.59 -19.56
CA THR A 147 -2.87 -0.06 -20.68
C THR A 147 -3.82 0.59 -21.69
N VAL A 148 -3.46 1.74 -22.23
CA VAL A 148 -4.23 2.39 -23.28
C VAL A 148 -4.34 1.47 -24.50
N GLY A 149 -5.57 1.17 -24.90
CA GLY A 149 -5.90 0.18 -25.94
C GLY A 149 -6.55 -1.09 -25.39
N ASP A 150 -6.44 -1.35 -24.08
CA ASP A 150 -7.15 -2.47 -23.44
C ASP A 150 -8.66 -2.18 -23.37
N ILE A 151 -9.49 -3.19 -23.65
CA ILE A 151 -10.96 -3.07 -23.68
C ILE A 151 -11.48 -2.59 -22.31
N GLU A 152 -10.91 -3.10 -21.25
CA GLU A 152 -11.31 -2.82 -19.87
C GLU A 152 -11.14 -1.35 -19.49
N SER A 153 -10.15 -0.67 -20.08
CA SER A 153 -9.84 0.74 -19.78
C SER A 153 -10.67 1.73 -20.60
N LEU A 154 -11.35 1.30 -21.66
CA LEU A 154 -12.06 2.19 -22.60
C LEU A 154 -13.11 3.09 -21.92
N PRO A 155 -13.97 2.62 -20.98
CA PRO A 155 -14.92 3.50 -20.31
C PRO A 155 -14.25 4.62 -19.51
N TYR A 156 -13.08 4.34 -18.90
CA TYR A 156 -12.30 5.34 -18.17
C TYR A 156 -11.69 6.37 -19.11
N ILE A 157 -11.06 5.91 -20.19
CA ILE A 157 -10.46 6.80 -21.20
C ILE A 157 -11.54 7.71 -21.82
N GLU A 158 -12.70 7.16 -22.15
CA GLU A 158 -13.84 7.97 -22.66
C GLU A 158 -14.31 8.99 -21.62
N SER A 159 -14.37 8.60 -20.34
CA SER A 159 -14.76 9.52 -19.27
C SER A 159 -13.75 10.66 -19.09
N VAL A 160 -12.44 10.37 -19.18
CA VAL A 160 -11.37 11.39 -19.17
C VAL A 160 -11.50 12.34 -20.36
N ARG A 161 -11.76 11.80 -21.57
CA ARG A 161 -12.01 12.61 -22.76
C ARG A 161 -13.16 13.60 -22.54
N GLN A 162 -14.28 13.13 -22.01
CA GLN A 162 -15.44 13.96 -21.70
C GLN A 162 -15.10 15.01 -20.63
N LEU A 163 -14.45 14.62 -19.53
CA LEU A 163 -14.06 15.55 -18.46
C LEU A 163 -13.11 16.64 -18.97
N LYS A 164 -12.13 16.27 -19.80
CA LYS A 164 -11.20 17.26 -20.38
C LYS A 164 -11.94 18.30 -21.21
N TRP A 165 -12.98 17.88 -21.94
CA TRP A 165 -13.85 18.79 -22.68
C TRP A 165 -14.70 19.66 -21.74
N GLU A 166 -15.34 19.07 -20.73
CA GLU A 166 -16.26 19.75 -19.81
C GLU A 166 -15.55 20.77 -18.91
N LEU A 167 -14.37 20.43 -18.39
CA LEU A 167 -13.62 21.26 -17.45
C LEU A 167 -12.66 22.24 -18.14
N GLY A 168 -12.32 21.98 -19.39
CA GLY A 168 -11.37 22.76 -20.19
C GLY A 168 -9.90 22.47 -19.88
N ASN A 169 -9.04 22.74 -20.87
CA ASN A 169 -7.61 22.40 -20.81
C ASN A 169 -6.83 23.09 -19.67
N GLN A 170 -7.33 24.19 -19.12
CA GLN A 170 -6.71 24.86 -17.97
C GLN A 170 -6.95 24.13 -16.64
N ASN A 171 -7.94 23.24 -16.60
CA ASN A 171 -8.32 22.52 -15.39
C ASN A 171 -8.06 21.00 -15.47
N CYS A 172 -7.73 20.50 -16.66
CA CYS A 172 -7.45 19.09 -16.92
C CYS A 172 -6.15 18.92 -17.70
N LEU A 173 -5.27 18.04 -17.19
CA LEU A 173 -4.00 17.68 -17.78
C LEU A 173 -3.94 16.16 -17.96
N VAL A 174 -3.39 15.68 -19.08
CA VAL A 174 -3.14 14.25 -19.32
C VAL A 174 -1.64 14.01 -19.45
N ILE A 175 -1.13 13.19 -18.55
CA ILE A 175 0.23 12.65 -18.59
C ILE A 175 0.15 11.25 -19.15
N HIS A 176 0.94 10.96 -20.19
CA HIS A 176 1.01 9.62 -20.76
C HIS A 176 2.38 9.01 -20.55
N LEU A 177 2.41 7.90 -19.80
CA LEU A 177 3.63 7.17 -19.50
C LEU A 177 3.86 6.08 -20.56
N THR A 178 5.07 6.04 -21.12
CA THR A 178 5.45 5.10 -22.18
C THR A 178 6.81 4.48 -21.93
N LEU A 179 7.16 3.46 -22.74
CA LEU A 179 8.46 2.79 -22.70
C LEU A 179 9.27 3.11 -23.96
N ILE A 180 10.54 3.46 -23.77
CA ILE A 180 11.53 3.56 -24.84
C ILE A 180 12.56 2.44 -24.62
N PRO A 181 12.37 1.27 -25.23
CA PRO A 181 13.28 0.15 -25.04
C PRO A 181 14.64 0.40 -25.72
N TYR A 182 15.68 -0.08 -25.05
CA TYR A 182 17.01 -0.20 -25.64
C TYR A 182 17.18 -1.57 -26.32
N LEU A 183 17.53 -1.57 -27.59
CA LEU A 183 17.83 -2.80 -28.31
C LEU A 183 19.33 -3.04 -28.32
N SER A 184 19.83 -3.90 -27.45
CA SER A 184 21.27 -4.18 -27.28
C SER A 184 21.95 -4.61 -28.59
N ALA A 185 21.24 -5.40 -29.42
CA ALA A 185 21.77 -5.84 -30.73
C ALA A 185 21.96 -4.70 -31.73
N ALA A 186 21.17 -3.62 -31.63
CA ALA A 186 21.26 -2.44 -32.49
C ALA A 186 22.03 -1.28 -31.83
N GLY A 187 22.30 -1.37 -30.53
CA GLY A 187 22.97 -0.33 -29.76
C GLY A 187 22.18 0.99 -29.66
N GLU A 188 20.84 0.95 -29.73
CA GLU A 188 20.06 2.18 -29.81
C GLU A 188 18.69 2.10 -29.10
N LEU A 189 18.19 3.26 -28.65
CA LEU A 189 16.84 3.44 -28.13
C LEU A 189 15.81 3.49 -29.26
N LYS A 190 14.67 2.81 -29.07
CA LYS A 190 13.59 2.72 -30.06
C LYS A 190 12.36 3.53 -29.65
N THR A 191 12.04 4.58 -30.40
CA THR A 191 10.90 5.48 -30.13
C THR A 191 9.57 4.99 -30.72
N LYS A 192 9.57 3.95 -31.57
CA LYS A 192 8.36 3.44 -32.23
C LYS A 192 7.27 2.97 -31.25
N PRO A 193 7.57 2.19 -30.19
CA PRO A 193 6.55 1.77 -29.22
C PRO A 193 5.82 2.97 -28.59
N THR A 194 6.56 4.00 -28.20
CA THR A 194 6.02 5.26 -27.68
C THR A 194 5.11 5.95 -28.69
N GLN A 195 5.54 6.08 -29.95
CA GLN A 195 4.75 6.72 -31.01
C GLN A 195 3.42 5.98 -31.25
N HIS A 196 3.44 4.64 -31.22
CA HIS A 196 2.23 3.83 -31.37
C HIS A 196 1.30 3.99 -30.18
N SER A 197 1.83 3.97 -28.96
CA SER A 197 1.04 4.15 -27.73
C SER A 197 0.35 5.51 -27.69
N VAL A 198 1.05 6.58 -28.01
CA VAL A 198 0.47 7.94 -28.12
C VAL A 198 -0.58 7.99 -29.22
N LYS A 199 -0.36 7.35 -30.35
CA LYS A 199 -1.32 7.28 -31.45
C LYS A 199 -2.62 6.59 -30.99
N THR A 200 -2.54 5.47 -30.28
CA THR A 200 -3.71 4.78 -29.73
C THR A 200 -4.51 5.66 -28.76
N LEU A 201 -3.81 6.43 -27.90
CA LEU A 201 -4.46 7.40 -27.03
C LEU A 201 -5.18 8.51 -27.84
N MET A 202 -4.55 9.01 -28.92
CA MET A 202 -5.15 10.00 -29.81
C MET A 202 -6.35 9.45 -30.57
N GLU A 203 -6.33 8.18 -30.99
CA GLU A 203 -7.47 7.49 -31.62
C GLU A 203 -8.67 7.41 -30.67
N SER A 204 -8.42 7.38 -29.33
CA SER A 204 -9.46 7.49 -28.30
C SER A 204 -9.89 8.93 -28.02
N GLY A 205 -9.42 9.90 -28.79
CA GLY A 205 -9.79 11.32 -28.69
C GLY A 205 -9.08 12.11 -27.61
N ILE A 206 -7.96 11.62 -27.08
CA ILE A 206 -7.17 12.30 -26.05
C ILE A 206 -5.77 12.60 -26.59
N GLN A 207 -5.38 13.88 -26.56
CA GLN A 207 -4.01 14.31 -26.74
C GLN A 207 -3.30 14.37 -25.39
N ALA A 208 -2.16 13.68 -25.26
CA ALA A 208 -1.31 13.83 -24.09
C ALA A 208 -0.75 15.27 -24.00
N ASP A 209 -0.74 15.83 -22.81
CA ASP A 209 -0.15 17.14 -22.54
C ASP A 209 1.32 17.02 -22.14
N ILE A 210 1.67 15.95 -21.45
CA ILE A 210 3.03 15.59 -21.02
C ILE A 210 3.26 14.12 -21.35
N LEU A 211 4.46 13.82 -21.86
CA LEU A 211 4.91 12.47 -22.14
C LEU A 211 6.02 12.12 -21.15
N VAL A 212 5.82 11.05 -20.35
CA VAL A 212 6.86 10.51 -19.48
C VAL A 212 7.40 9.23 -20.11
N CYS A 213 8.69 9.25 -20.42
CA CYS A 213 9.37 8.20 -21.18
C CYS A 213 10.24 7.36 -20.26
N ARG A 214 9.77 6.17 -19.86
CA ARG A 214 10.62 5.24 -19.13
C ARG A 214 11.69 4.65 -20.04
N THR A 215 12.93 4.64 -19.57
CA THR A 215 14.10 4.19 -20.33
C THR A 215 15.22 3.74 -19.42
N GLU A 216 16.07 2.83 -19.93
CA GLU A 216 17.30 2.38 -19.25
C GLU A 216 18.50 3.32 -19.52
N HIS A 217 18.43 4.13 -20.57
CA HIS A 217 19.51 5.02 -21.01
C HIS A 217 18.98 6.44 -21.24
N HIS A 218 19.84 7.44 -21.03
CA HIS A 218 19.48 8.84 -21.22
C HIS A 218 19.03 9.16 -22.65
N LEU A 219 17.98 9.98 -22.75
CA LEU A 219 17.45 10.49 -24.01
C LEU A 219 18.32 11.64 -24.54
N SER A 220 18.85 11.49 -25.74
CA SER A 220 19.50 12.62 -26.41
C SER A 220 18.49 13.72 -26.76
N GLU A 221 18.99 14.96 -26.92
CA GLU A 221 18.19 16.08 -27.38
C GLU A 221 17.47 15.81 -28.71
N GLU A 222 18.15 15.10 -29.63
CA GLU A 222 17.58 14.69 -30.91
C GLU A 222 16.37 13.75 -30.72
N LEU A 223 16.49 12.77 -29.80
CA LEU A 223 15.39 11.86 -29.49
C LEU A 223 14.22 12.60 -28.83
N ARG A 224 14.47 13.56 -27.92
CA ARG A 224 13.44 14.40 -27.32
C ARG A 224 12.69 15.21 -28.38
N HIS A 225 13.41 15.83 -29.32
CA HIS A 225 12.81 16.55 -30.46
C HIS A 225 11.97 15.63 -31.34
N LYS A 226 12.47 14.47 -31.67
CA LYS A 226 11.75 13.46 -32.45
C LYS A 226 10.46 13.03 -31.78
N LEU A 227 10.50 12.71 -30.48
CA LEU A 227 9.31 12.36 -29.70
C LEU A 227 8.31 13.51 -29.64
N ALA A 228 8.77 14.73 -29.39
CA ALA A 228 7.94 15.91 -29.35
C ALA A 228 7.15 16.10 -30.67
N LEU A 229 7.84 15.96 -31.80
CA LEU A 229 7.23 16.09 -33.14
C LEU A 229 6.20 14.98 -33.42
N PHE A 230 6.55 13.70 -33.17
CA PHE A 230 5.67 12.57 -33.49
C PHE A 230 4.50 12.42 -32.53
N CYS A 231 4.62 12.92 -31.30
CA CYS A 231 3.62 12.79 -30.23
C CYS A 231 2.81 14.07 -30.01
N ASN A 232 3.05 15.14 -30.79
CA ASN A 232 2.39 16.45 -30.68
C ASN A 232 2.46 17.04 -29.26
N VAL A 233 3.62 16.95 -28.61
CA VAL A 233 3.89 17.58 -27.32
C VAL A 233 5.02 18.61 -27.45
N HIS A 234 5.05 19.59 -26.55
CA HIS A 234 6.19 20.50 -26.50
C HIS A 234 7.46 19.73 -26.07
N LYS A 235 8.64 20.14 -26.56
CA LYS A 235 9.91 19.48 -26.22
C LYS A 235 10.11 19.37 -24.71
N ASP A 236 9.82 20.45 -23.97
CA ASP A 236 9.97 20.49 -22.51
C ASP A 236 8.93 19.62 -21.77
N ALA A 237 7.94 19.11 -22.49
CA ALA A 237 6.94 18.17 -21.96
C ALA A 237 7.29 16.70 -22.29
N VAL A 238 8.49 16.43 -22.84
CA VAL A 238 9.06 15.09 -22.98
C VAL A 238 9.98 14.87 -21.79
N ILE A 239 9.47 14.20 -20.78
CA ILE A 239 10.13 13.94 -19.49
C ILE A 239 10.78 12.56 -19.54
N GLU A 240 12.04 12.47 -19.20
CA GLU A 240 12.75 11.21 -19.04
C GLU A 240 12.45 10.59 -17.67
N SER A 241 12.20 9.30 -17.63
CA SER A 241 12.10 8.52 -16.40
C SER A 241 13.09 7.36 -16.48
N ILE A 242 14.33 7.64 -16.08
CA ILE A 242 15.37 6.63 -16.04
C ILE A 242 15.18 5.67 -14.86
N ASP A 243 15.66 4.44 -15.00
CA ASP A 243 15.59 3.46 -13.93
C ASP A 243 16.36 3.93 -12.69
N ALA A 244 15.67 4.00 -11.57
CA ALA A 244 16.20 4.48 -10.29
C ALA A 244 16.61 3.32 -9.38
N SER A 245 17.60 3.54 -8.52
CA SER A 245 18.06 2.55 -7.52
C SER A 245 17.02 2.30 -6.42
N THR A 246 16.12 3.24 -6.20
CA THR A 246 14.98 3.15 -5.29
C THR A 246 13.84 4.04 -5.79
N ILE A 247 12.59 3.65 -5.50
CA ILE A 247 11.42 4.48 -5.84
C ILE A 247 11.47 5.87 -5.17
N TYR A 248 12.18 6.00 -4.07
CA TYR A 248 12.32 7.25 -3.31
C TYR A 248 13.26 8.28 -3.96
N ASP A 249 14.04 7.88 -4.98
CA ASP A 249 14.79 8.82 -5.82
C ASP A 249 13.93 9.48 -6.90
N VAL A 250 12.84 8.82 -7.30
CA VAL A 250 12.03 9.26 -8.44
C VAL A 250 11.51 10.69 -8.31
N PRO A 251 11.06 11.19 -7.14
CA PRO A 251 10.69 12.60 -7.00
C PRO A 251 11.82 13.57 -7.37
N ASN A 252 13.06 13.27 -6.97
CA ASN A 252 14.21 14.12 -7.32
C ASN A 252 14.53 14.06 -8.82
N LEU A 253 14.48 12.88 -9.42
CA LEU A 253 14.67 12.72 -10.88
C LEU A 253 13.60 13.48 -11.67
N MET A 254 12.34 13.41 -11.24
CA MET A 254 11.25 14.16 -11.88
C MET A 254 11.36 15.67 -11.66
N LEU A 255 11.93 16.10 -10.55
CA LEU A 255 12.24 17.52 -10.29
C LEU A 255 13.35 18.03 -11.24
N GLU A 256 14.41 17.24 -11.42
CA GLU A 256 15.51 17.56 -12.34
C GLU A 256 15.01 17.66 -13.79
N GLU A 257 14.13 16.77 -14.21
CA GLU A 257 13.45 16.78 -15.51
C GLU A 257 12.39 17.91 -15.65
N GLY A 258 12.01 18.57 -14.55
CA GLY A 258 11.08 19.69 -14.57
C GLY A 258 9.60 19.29 -14.72
N LEU A 259 9.22 18.05 -14.39
CA LEU A 259 7.85 17.55 -14.51
C LEU A 259 6.85 18.45 -13.76
N ASP A 260 7.20 18.89 -12.56
CA ASP A 260 6.38 19.78 -11.74
C ASP A 260 6.19 21.17 -12.38
N LYS A 261 7.25 21.76 -12.93
CA LYS A 261 7.20 23.08 -13.60
C LYS A 261 6.33 23.05 -14.83
N VAL A 262 6.51 22.04 -15.68
CA VAL A 262 5.69 21.88 -16.90
C VAL A 262 4.24 21.65 -16.52
N THR A 263 3.97 20.88 -15.46
CA THR A 263 2.61 20.67 -14.94
C THR A 263 1.97 21.96 -14.47
N LEU A 264 2.66 22.76 -13.64
CA LEU A 264 2.17 24.05 -13.17
C LEU A 264 1.89 25.02 -14.32
N GLN A 265 2.82 25.11 -15.28
CA GLN A 265 2.65 25.97 -16.47
C GLN A 265 1.40 25.60 -17.26
N LYS A 266 1.19 24.32 -17.54
CA LYS A 266 0.05 23.86 -18.34
C LYS A 266 -1.30 24.05 -17.63
N LEU A 267 -1.31 23.94 -16.30
CA LEU A 267 -2.52 24.19 -15.48
C LEU A 267 -2.73 25.66 -15.12
N GLY A 268 -1.84 26.55 -15.55
CA GLY A 268 -1.91 27.98 -15.19
C GLY A 268 -1.78 28.23 -13.68
N LEU A 269 -1.05 27.35 -12.99
CA LEU A 269 -0.79 27.47 -11.56
C LEU A 269 0.51 28.26 -11.31
N LYS A 270 0.60 28.90 -10.14
CA LYS A 270 1.77 29.71 -9.79
C LYS A 270 2.97 28.82 -9.51
N ASP A 271 4.12 29.21 -10.01
CA ASP A 271 5.43 28.65 -9.61
C ASP A 271 6.03 29.56 -8.52
N GLU A 272 5.76 29.22 -7.25
CA GLU A 272 6.21 30.02 -6.08
C GLU A 272 7.62 29.63 -5.62
N GLY A 273 8.45 29.07 -6.47
CA GLY A 273 9.85 28.74 -6.18
C GLY A 273 10.16 27.23 -6.10
N LYS A 274 11.27 26.90 -5.47
CA LYS A 274 11.71 25.50 -5.38
C LYS A 274 10.86 24.69 -4.38
N PRO A 275 10.49 23.44 -4.70
CA PRO A 275 9.79 22.58 -3.77
C PRO A 275 10.65 22.28 -2.52
N ASN A 276 10.02 22.25 -1.36
CA ASN A 276 10.68 21.90 -0.10
C ASN A 276 10.76 20.38 0.06
N LEU A 277 11.87 19.78 -0.33
CA LEU A 277 12.16 18.36 -0.19
C LEU A 277 13.21 18.05 0.89
N ILE A 278 13.48 18.96 1.83
CA ILE A 278 14.54 18.79 2.83
C ILE A 278 14.38 17.48 3.62
N ALA A 279 13.21 17.24 4.20
CA ALA A 279 12.94 16.02 4.98
C ALA A 279 12.99 14.75 4.09
N TRP A 280 12.48 14.82 2.87
CA TRP A 280 12.55 13.73 1.90
C TRP A 280 14.00 13.36 1.56
N ASN A 281 14.82 14.35 1.27
CA ASN A 281 16.22 14.15 0.91
C ASN A 281 17.04 13.63 2.08
N GLU A 282 16.73 14.05 3.31
CA GLU A 282 17.37 13.49 4.50
C GLU A 282 17.03 12.00 4.69
N PHE A 283 15.77 11.60 4.48
CA PHE A 283 15.38 10.20 4.47
C PHE A 283 16.14 9.41 3.40
N VAL A 284 16.17 9.89 2.15
CA VAL A 284 16.88 9.22 1.05
C VAL A 284 18.37 9.09 1.37
N LYS A 285 18.98 10.12 1.94
CA LYS A 285 20.39 10.11 2.37
C LYS A 285 20.66 9.03 3.42
N ARG A 286 19.82 8.94 4.47
CA ARG A 286 19.95 7.91 5.53
C ARG A 286 19.75 6.51 4.97
N TYR A 287 18.74 6.32 4.12
CA TYR A 287 18.47 5.04 3.47
C TYR A 287 19.67 4.55 2.64
N LYS A 288 20.31 5.46 1.87
CA LYS A 288 21.45 5.12 1.01
C LYS A 288 22.77 4.95 1.76
N ASN A 289 22.91 5.50 2.95
CA ASN A 289 24.14 5.49 3.74
C ASN A 289 23.92 4.91 5.14
N PRO A 290 23.51 3.64 5.25
CA PRO A 290 23.30 2.98 6.54
C PRO A 290 24.63 2.80 7.27
N LYS A 291 24.61 2.91 8.61
CA LYS A 291 25.78 2.73 9.47
C LYS A 291 25.94 1.29 9.97
N ALA A 292 24.87 0.51 9.94
CA ALA A 292 24.84 -0.88 10.40
C ALA A 292 23.88 -1.72 9.52
N HIS A 293 23.86 -3.02 9.78
CA HIS A 293 23.00 -3.98 9.09
C HIS A 293 22.33 -4.90 10.10
N VAL A 294 21.09 -5.24 9.86
CA VAL A 294 20.36 -6.30 10.59
C VAL A 294 19.65 -7.21 9.60
N THR A 295 19.47 -8.48 9.97
CA THR A 295 18.72 -9.46 9.19
C THR A 295 17.45 -9.81 9.94
N ILE A 296 16.27 -9.51 9.35
CA ILE A 296 14.97 -9.80 9.95
C ILE A 296 14.27 -10.89 9.13
N GLY A 297 13.86 -11.96 9.81
CA GLY A 297 13.09 -13.04 9.20
C GLY A 297 11.63 -12.61 8.98
N LEU A 298 11.15 -12.66 7.75
CA LEU A 298 9.74 -12.50 7.40
C LEU A 298 9.11 -13.87 7.20
N ILE A 299 8.33 -14.32 8.17
CA ILE A 299 7.68 -15.63 8.14
C ILE A 299 6.29 -15.49 7.54
N GLY A 300 6.11 -15.99 6.34
CA GLY A 300 4.86 -15.84 5.60
C GLY A 300 4.60 -16.97 4.63
N LYS A 301 3.42 -16.99 4.02
CA LYS A 301 3.02 -17.99 3.02
C LYS A 301 2.98 -17.47 1.58
N TYR A 302 3.25 -16.19 1.36
CA TYR A 302 3.27 -15.54 0.05
C TYR A 302 4.61 -14.86 -0.21
N VAL A 303 5.70 -15.44 0.30
CA VAL A 303 7.03 -14.82 0.34
C VAL A 303 7.74 -14.79 -1.01
N GLU A 304 7.29 -15.56 -1.99
CA GLU A 304 7.84 -15.57 -3.35
C GLU A 304 7.50 -14.30 -4.14
N LEU A 305 6.37 -13.65 -3.82
CA LEU A 305 5.97 -12.39 -4.44
C LEU A 305 6.10 -11.24 -3.44
N GLN A 306 7.04 -10.34 -3.68
CA GLN A 306 7.30 -9.19 -2.79
C GLN A 306 6.08 -8.29 -2.60
N ASP A 307 5.25 -8.13 -3.63
CA ASP A 307 4.05 -7.29 -3.57
C ASP A 307 2.97 -7.84 -2.62
N SER A 308 3.03 -9.12 -2.24
CA SER A 308 2.13 -9.70 -1.22
C SER A 308 2.36 -9.15 0.20
N TYR A 309 3.54 -8.60 0.47
CA TYR A 309 3.94 -8.00 1.75
C TYR A 309 4.56 -6.61 1.55
N LYS A 310 4.08 -5.89 0.53
CA LYS A 310 4.67 -4.62 0.11
C LYS A 310 4.76 -3.60 1.24
N SER A 311 3.69 -3.39 1.99
CA SER A 311 3.66 -2.43 3.09
C SER A 311 4.61 -2.82 4.23
N ILE A 312 4.78 -4.10 4.52
CA ILE A 312 5.77 -4.59 5.51
C ILE A 312 7.20 -4.28 5.03
N LEU A 313 7.51 -4.59 3.78
CA LEU A 313 8.84 -4.34 3.20
C LEU A 313 9.17 -2.85 3.18
N GLU A 314 8.21 -2.00 2.79
CA GLU A 314 8.38 -0.54 2.81
C GLU A 314 8.51 -0.01 4.26
N SER A 315 7.79 -0.58 5.23
CA SER A 315 7.91 -0.22 6.64
C SER A 315 9.32 -0.52 7.18
N PHE A 316 9.94 -1.63 6.75
CA PHE A 316 11.34 -1.91 7.08
C PHE A 316 12.32 -0.91 6.45
N ILE A 317 12.03 -0.40 5.25
CA ILE A 317 12.84 0.67 4.62
C ILE A 317 12.73 1.95 5.45
N HIS A 318 11.52 2.35 5.83
CA HIS A 318 11.28 3.54 6.64
C HIS A 318 11.96 3.43 8.02
N ALA A 319 11.76 2.31 8.70
CA ALA A 319 12.35 2.04 10.02
C ALA A 319 13.88 1.93 9.95
N GLY A 320 14.39 1.31 8.89
CA GLY A 320 15.82 1.22 8.63
C GLY A 320 16.46 2.60 8.46
N ALA A 321 15.84 3.47 7.67
CA ALA A 321 16.32 4.84 7.50
C ALA A 321 16.26 5.64 8.81
N ALA A 322 15.20 5.46 9.63
CA ALA A 322 15.07 6.11 10.93
C ALA A 322 16.20 5.72 11.91
N ASN A 323 16.59 4.44 11.90
CA ASN A 323 17.68 3.90 12.73
C ASN A 323 19.09 4.00 12.07
N GLU A 324 19.18 4.51 10.84
CA GLU A 324 20.39 4.50 10.00
C GLU A 324 20.97 3.07 9.79
N VAL A 325 20.06 2.08 9.69
CA VAL A 325 20.37 0.65 9.57
C VAL A 325 19.82 0.13 8.24
N LYS A 326 20.59 -0.70 7.54
CA LYS A 326 20.07 -1.46 6.41
C LYS A 326 19.41 -2.74 6.90
N VAL A 327 18.10 -2.82 6.73
CA VAL A 327 17.36 -4.05 7.03
C VAL A 327 17.46 -4.99 5.83
N LYS A 328 18.02 -6.19 6.05
CA LYS A 328 17.96 -7.31 5.13
C LYS A 328 16.80 -8.21 5.53
N VAL A 329 15.82 -8.36 4.66
CA VAL A 329 14.68 -9.25 4.90
C VAL A 329 15.02 -10.65 4.40
N ALA A 330 14.99 -11.64 5.29
CA ALA A 330 15.09 -13.05 4.98
C ALA A 330 13.68 -13.64 4.89
N SER A 331 13.19 -13.86 3.69
CA SER A 331 11.87 -14.46 3.45
C SER A 331 11.89 -15.94 3.74
N ILE A 332 11.05 -16.39 4.67
CA ILE A 332 10.94 -17.80 5.10
C ILE A 332 9.51 -18.27 4.88
N HIS A 333 9.35 -19.32 4.06
CA HIS A 333 8.06 -19.89 3.75
C HIS A 333 7.54 -20.71 4.92
N SER A 334 6.46 -20.25 5.56
CA SER A 334 5.94 -20.87 6.78
C SER A 334 5.43 -22.31 6.58
N GLU A 335 5.08 -22.70 5.37
CA GLU A 335 4.59 -24.05 5.04
C GLU A 335 5.70 -25.10 5.11
N PHE A 336 6.96 -24.69 4.92
CA PHE A 336 8.13 -25.56 4.96
C PHE A 336 8.90 -25.46 6.28
N LEU A 337 8.35 -24.79 7.27
CA LEU A 337 8.96 -24.61 8.58
C LEU A 337 8.30 -25.55 9.60
N ASP A 338 9.13 -26.31 10.32
CA ASP A 338 8.71 -27.24 11.36
C ASP A 338 9.72 -27.31 12.51
N ALA A 339 9.40 -28.11 13.56
CA ALA A 339 10.24 -28.26 14.73
C ALA A 339 11.65 -28.84 14.42
N SER A 340 11.82 -29.55 13.31
CA SER A 340 13.09 -30.17 12.93
C SER A 340 14.05 -29.20 12.25
N ASN A 341 13.54 -28.17 11.59
CA ASN A 341 14.32 -27.25 10.77
C ASN A 341 14.29 -25.78 11.22
N VAL A 342 13.39 -25.40 12.14
CA VAL A 342 13.22 -24.01 12.58
C VAL A 342 14.51 -23.38 13.09
N ALA A 343 15.33 -24.12 13.84
CA ALA A 343 16.59 -23.62 14.39
C ALA A 343 17.60 -23.26 13.29
N ASP A 344 17.69 -24.09 12.25
CA ASP A 344 18.58 -23.84 11.10
C ASP A 344 18.07 -22.66 10.24
N GLN A 345 16.76 -22.57 10.01
CA GLN A 345 16.14 -21.48 9.22
C GLN A 345 16.23 -20.11 9.93
N MET A 346 16.17 -20.11 11.27
CA MET A 346 16.27 -18.89 12.09
C MET A 346 17.71 -18.49 12.41
N LYS A 347 18.68 -19.31 12.06
CA LYS A 347 20.08 -19.05 12.36
C LYS A 347 20.57 -17.78 11.68
N GLY A 348 21.13 -16.88 12.47
CA GLY A 348 21.70 -15.62 11.96
C GLY A 348 20.70 -14.50 11.81
N LEU A 349 19.43 -14.70 12.17
CA LEU A 349 18.46 -13.61 12.25
C LEU A 349 18.69 -12.76 13.52
N ASP A 350 18.42 -11.48 13.41
CA ASP A 350 18.50 -10.50 14.50
C ASP A 350 17.11 -10.14 15.06
N ALA A 351 16.06 -10.44 14.30
CA ALA A 351 14.65 -10.35 14.71
C ALA A 351 13.77 -11.21 13.78
N VAL A 352 12.51 -11.41 14.16
CA VAL A 352 11.50 -12.11 13.38
C VAL A 352 10.20 -11.32 13.32
N LEU A 353 9.60 -11.25 12.13
CA LEU A 353 8.23 -10.80 11.91
C LEU A 353 7.40 -11.97 11.37
N VAL A 354 6.32 -12.32 12.10
CA VAL A 354 5.31 -13.27 11.60
C VAL A 354 4.19 -12.50 10.92
N ALA A 355 4.11 -12.69 9.61
CA ALA A 355 3.25 -11.91 8.71
C ALA A 355 1.76 -12.25 8.86
N PRO A 356 0.85 -11.32 8.51
CA PRO A 356 -0.58 -11.55 8.42
C PRO A 356 -0.94 -12.63 7.38
N GLY A 357 -2.21 -13.00 7.33
CA GLY A 357 -2.75 -13.96 6.37
C GLY A 357 -4.07 -14.58 6.84
N PHE A 358 -4.63 -15.50 6.04
CA PHE A 358 -5.87 -16.21 6.31
C PHE A 358 -5.74 -17.71 6.01
N GLY A 359 -6.55 -18.54 6.68
CA GLY A 359 -6.66 -19.99 6.44
C GLY A 359 -5.48 -20.81 6.93
N GLU A 360 -5.61 -22.11 6.83
CA GLU A 360 -4.80 -23.13 7.55
C GLU A 360 -3.35 -23.29 7.05
N ARG A 361 -3.06 -22.95 5.80
CA ARG A 361 -1.78 -23.22 5.15
C ARG A 361 -0.62 -22.50 5.86
N GLY A 362 0.39 -23.28 6.30
CA GLY A 362 1.62 -22.76 6.93
C GLY A 362 1.46 -22.26 8.37
N ILE A 363 0.36 -22.60 9.05
CA ILE A 363 0.07 -22.17 10.42
C ILE A 363 1.04 -22.77 11.43
N GLU A 364 1.26 -24.09 11.39
CA GLU A 364 2.15 -24.76 12.35
C GLU A 364 3.59 -24.24 12.23
N GLY A 365 4.06 -23.95 11.02
CA GLY A 365 5.36 -23.30 10.84
C GLY A 365 5.45 -21.90 11.44
N LYS A 366 4.36 -21.14 11.40
CA LYS A 366 4.31 -19.84 12.12
C LYS A 366 4.36 -20.04 13.62
N VAL A 367 3.63 -21.02 14.17
CA VAL A 367 3.65 -21.36 15.59
C VAL A 367 5.07 -21.78 16.03
N GLU A 368 5.77 -22.60 15.24
CA GLU A 368 7.16 -22.99 15.50
C GLU A 368 8.12 -21.78 15.44
N ALA A 369 7.92 -20.85 14.53
CA ALA A 369 8.70 -19.60 14.47
C ALA A 369 8.52 -18.76 15.73
N VAL A 370 7.26 -18.62 16.20
CA VAL A 370 6.94 -17.93 17.46
C VAL A 370 7.63 -18.61 18.65
N ARG A 371 7.52 -19.96 18.74
CA ARG A 371 8.16 -20.74 19.80
C ARG A 371 9.68 -20.49 19.85
N TYR A 372 10.31 -20.59 18.69
CA TYR A 372 11.75 -20.35 18.58
C TYR A 372 12.12 -18.91 19.04
N ALA A 373 11.38 -17.90 18.59
CA ALA A 373 11.63 -16.52 18.98
C ALA A 373 11.48 -16.32 20.50
N ARG A 374 10.41 -16.85 21.11
CA ARG A 374 10.16 -16.76 22.54
C ARG A 374 11.26 -17.43 23.37
N GLU A 375 11.61 -18.68 23.02
CA GLU A 375 12.59 -19.48 23.77
C GLU A 375 14.03 -18.94 23.66
N ASN A 376 14.38 -18.37 22.49
CA ASN A 376 15.72 -17.82 22.22
C ASN A 376 15.83 -16.30 22.45
N LYS A 377 14.80 -15.67 23.01
CA LYS A 377 14.76 -14.22 23.29
C LYS A 377 15.04 -13.37 22.02
N LEU A 378 14.68 -13.88 20.85
CA LEU A 378 14.84 -13.20 19.58
C LEU A 378 13.73 -12.15 19.42
N PRO A 379 14.02 -10.85 19.18
CA PRO A 379 13.00 -9.84 18.99
C PRO A 379 11.93 -10.25 17.99
N PHE A 380 10.66 -10.09 18.38
CA PHE A 380 9.51 -10.66 17.68
C PHE A 380 8.39 -9.64 17.48
N LEU A 381 7.89 -9.54 16.25
CA LEU A 381 6.65 -8.83 15.91
C LEU A 381 5.66 -9.78 15.23
N GLY A 382 4.48 -9.97 15.82
CA GLY A 382 3.37 -10.70 15.21
C GLY A 382 2.28 -9.75 14.73
N ILE A 383 1.97 -9.75 13.43
CA ILE A 383 0.94 -8.88 12.84
C ILE A 383 -0.30 -9.71 12.54
N CYS A 384 -1.47 -9.29 13.04
CA CYS A 384 -2.79 -9.88 12.80
C CYS A 384 -2.76 -11.40 13.06
N LEU A 385 -2.74 -12.26 12.05
CA LEU A 385 -2.54 -13.70 12.20
C LEU A 385 -1.26 -14.03 12.98
N GLY A 386 -0.21 -13.24 12.86
CA GLY A 386 1.04 -13.42 13.61
C GLY A 386 0.85 -13.28 15.12
N MET A 387 0.05 -12.33 15.58
CA MET A 387 -0.37 -12.23 16.98
C MET A 387 -1.19 -13.45 17.41
N GLN A 388 -2.16 -13.87 16.57
CA GLN A 388 -3.00 -15.03 16.86
C GLN A 388 -2.15 -16.32 17.02
N MET A 389 -1.14 -16.48 16.19
CA MET A 389 -0.18 -17.60 16.32
C MET A 389 0.63 -17.52 17.62
N ALA A 390 0.97 -16.32 18.09
CA ALA A 390 1.64 -16.14 19.38
C ALA A 390 0.74 -16.54 20.56
N VAL A 391 -0.54 -16.21 20.52
CA VAL A 391 -1.52 -16.66 21.53
C VAL A 391 -1.67 -18.18 21.53
N ILE A 392 -1.77 -18.79 20.34
CA ILE A 392 -1.89 -20.26 20.20
C ILE A 392 -0.62 -20.95 20.71
N GLU A 393 0.56 -20.47 20.31
CA GLU A 393 1.85 -21.01 20.76
C GLU A 393 1.95 -20.99 22.29
N TYR A 394 1.68 -19.81 22.87
CA TYR A 394 1.78 -19.62 24.32
C TYR A 394 0.79 -20.51 25.08
N SER A 395 -0.42 -20.63 24.57
CA SER A 395 -1.46 -21.49 25.14
C SER A 395 -1.04 -22.97 25.11
N ARG A 396 -0.45 -23.44 24.00
CA ARG A 396 0.00 -24.82 23.84
C ARG A 396 1.21 -25.17 24.70
N ASN A 397 2.22 -24.30 24.68
CA ASN A 397 3.55 -24.65 25.21
C ASN A 397 3.81 -24.07 26.61
N VAL A 398 3.12 -23.03 27.04
CA VAL A 398 3.28 -22.45 28.38
C VAL A 398 2.11 -22.85 29.30
N LEU A 399 0.85 -22.72 28.83
CA LEU A 399 -0.32 -23.15 29.62
C LEU A 399 -0.58 -24.67 29.55
N GLY A 400 0.04 -25.40 28.60
CA GLY A 400 -0.17 -26.84 28.43
C GLY A 400 -1.49 -27.24 27.78
N LEU A 401 -2.20 -26.31 27.16
CA LEU A 401 -3.45 -26.52 26.40
C LEU A 401 -3.12 -27.05 24.99
N LYS A 402 -2.68 -28.29 24.89
CA LYS A 402 -2.06 -28.87 23.67
C LYS A 402 -2.87 -28.73 22.40
N ASP A 403 -4.22 -28.70 22.49
CA ASP A 403 -5.12 -28.56 21.35
C ASP A 403 -5.67 -27.15 21.17
N ALA A 404 -5.07 -26.15 21.85
CA ALA A 404 -5.47 -24.75 21.68
C ALA A 404 -5.31 -24.30 20.23
N ASN A 405 -6.33 -23.66 19.69
CA ASN A 405 -6.35 -23.25 18.28
C ASN A 405 -7.28 -22.05 18.05
N SER A 406 -7.28 -21.56 16.81
CA SER A 406 -8.32 -20.68 16.28
C SER A 406 -9.48 -21.51 15.73
N THR A 407 -10.71 -21.05 15.92
CA THR A 407 -11.88 -21.63 15.26
C THR A 407 -11.89 -21.43 13.74
N GLU A 408 -11.02 -20.57 13.20
CA GLU A 408 -10.73 -20.48 11.75
C GLU A 408 -10.08 -21.75 11.21
N MET A 409 -9.15 -22.35 12.00
CA MET A 409 -8.34 -23.52 11.61
C MET A 409 -8.98 -24.84 12.05
N ASN A 410 -9.63 -24.83 13.21
CA ASN A 410 -10.32 -25.99 13.75
C ASN A 410 -11.58 -25.55 14.52
N GLU A 411 -12.72 -25.62 13.85
CA GLU A 411 -14.03 -25.25 14.42
C GLU A 411 -14.39 -26.04 15.70
N ASN A 412 -13.80 -27.23 15.89
CA ASN A 412 -14.09 -28.12 17.01
C ASN A 412 -12.96 -28.14 18.07
N THR A 413 -12.07 -27.15 18.07
CA THR A 413 -11.01 -27.10 19.09
C THR A 413 -11.60 -27.04 20.51
N PRO A 414 -11.08 -27.84 21.47
CA PRO A 414 -11.55 -27.78 22.86
C PRO A 414 -11.11 -26.49 23.58
N PHE A 415 -10.12 -25.78 23.02
CA PHE A 415 -9.57 -24.55 23.56
C PHE A 415 -9.51 -23.46 22.50
N PRO A 416 -10.65 -22.82 22.16
CA PRO A 416 -10.70 -21.75 21.14
C PRO A 416 -10.11 -20.44 21.70
N VAL A 417 -8.78 -20.37 21.76
CA VAL A 417 -8.07 -19.18 22.28
C VAL A 417 -8.13 -17.99 21.31
N ILE A 418 -8.42 -18.28 20.05
CA ILE A 418 -8.82 -17.33 19.00
C ILE A 418 -10.18 -17.78 18.48
N ASP A 419 -11.15 -16.88 18.44
CA ASP A 419 -12.52 -17.21 18.06
C ASP A 419 -13.13 -16.17 17.12
N LEU A 420 -14.22 -16.57 16.45
CA LEU A 420 -14.98 -15.70 15.56
C LEU A 420 -15.68 -14.61 16.38
N MET A 421 -15.59 -13.36 15.94
CA MET A 421 -16.36 -12.26 16.54
C MET A 421 -17.86 -12.56 16.49
N GLU A 422 -18.58 -12.22 17.56
CA GLU A 422 -20.04 -12.40 17.63
C GLU A 422 -20.77 -11.76 16.43
N ALA A 423 -20.34 -10.56 16.02
CA ALA A 423 -20.89 -9.86 14.86
C ALA A 423 -20.64 -10.58 13.51
N GLN A 424 -19.69 -11.50 13.45
CA GLN A 424 -19.35 -12.26 12.23
C GLN A 424 -20.12 -13.58 12.11
N LYS A 425 -20.75 -14.07 13.18
CA LYS A 425 -21.44 -15.38 13.20
C LYS A 425 -22.64 -15.47 12.25
N THR A 426 -23.22 -14.35 11.86
CA THR A 426 -24.41 -14.29 10.98
C THR A 426 -24.10 -13.88 9.55
N ILE A 427 -22.84 -13.63 9.21
CA ILE A 427 -22.44 -13.12 7.90
C ILE A 427 -22.27 -14.27 6.91
N THR A 428 -22.97 -14.19 5.77
CA THR A 428 -22.88 -15.15 4.65
C THR A 428 -22.00 -14.66 3.50
N GLU A 429 -22.00 -13.36 3.23
CA GLU A 429 -21.14 -12.73 2.23
C GLU A 429 -19.78 -12.39 2.85
N LYS A 430 -18.69 -12.77 2.14
CA LYS A 430 -17.33 -12.64 2.69
C LYS A 430 -16.61 -11.34 2.32
N GLY A 431 -16.96 -10.70 1.20
CA GLY A 431 -16.32 -9.45 0.76
C GLY A 431 -16.78 -8.25 1.60
N GLY A 432 -15.84 -7.40 2.05
CA GLY A 432 -16.14 -6.15 2.76
C GLY A 432 -16.85 -6.29 4.11
N THR A 433 -16.81 -7.47 4.74
CA THR A 433 -17.57 -7.76 5.96
C THR A 433 -16.71 -8.08 7.18
N MET A 434 -15.39 -7.99 7.04
CA MET A 434 -14.43 -8.11 8.15
C MET A 434 -14.48 -6.86 9.05
N ARG A 435 -13.79 -6.91 10.18
CA ARG A 435 -13.43 -5.70 10.92
C ARG A 435 -12.36 -4.97 10.11
N LEU A 436 -12.74 -3.85 9.51
CA LEU A 436 -11.95 -3.09 8.55
C LEU A 436 -11.75 -1.65 9.04
N GLY A 437 -10.64 -1.03 8.62
CA GLY A 437 -10.34 0.36 8.88
C GLY A 437 -9.73 0.67 10.23
N ALA A 438 -9.68 1.94 10.56
CA ALA A 438 -9.06 2.43 11.79
C ALA A 438 -9.97 2.22 13.00
N TRP A 439 -9.41 1.63 14.07
CA TRP A 439 -10.07 1.40 15.34
C TRP A 439 -9.20 1.88 16.49
N ALA A 440 -9.84 2.43 17.51
CA ALA A 440 -9.17 2.92 18.70
C ALA A 440 -8.59 1.76 19.53
N CYS A 441 -7.41 1.99 20.09
CA CYS A 441 -6.79 1.10 21.06
C CYS A 441 -6.20 1.94 22.21
N GLU A 442 -6.57 1.58 23.44
CA GLU A 442 -6.01 2.15 24.66
C GLU A 442 -4.80 1.32 25.10
N LEU A 443 -3.66 1.98 25.31
CA LEU A 443 -2.40 1.36 25.69
C LEU A 443 -2.24 1.34 27.20
N MET A 444 -1.88 0.18 27.75
CA MET A 444 -1.64 0.01 29.19
C MET A 444 -0.31 0.64 29.58
N ASP A 445 -0.27 1.25 30.77
CA ASP A 445 0.96 1.74 31.37
C ASP A 445 1.94 0.57 31.63
N ASP A 446 3.22 0.87 31.75
CA ASP A 446 4.30 -0.10 31.97
C ASP A 446 4.40 -1.20 30.87
N SER A 447 4.18 -0.81 29.62
CA SER A 447 4.30 -1.69 28.45
C SER A 447 5.29 -1.17 27.42
N ILE A 448 5.92 -2.07 26.65
CA ILE A 448 6.83 -1.73 25.54
C ILE A 448 6.09 -0.83 24.54
N VAL A 449 4.85 -1.18 24.19
CA VAL A 449 4.08 -0.41 23.19
C VAL A 449 3.76 1.00 23.67
N LYS A 450 3.47 1.19 24.94
CA LYS A 450 3.23 2.52 25.52
C LYS A 450 4.46 3.44 25.40
N ASP A 451 5.63 2.89 25.69
CA ASP A 451 6.90 3.62 25.56
C ASP A 451 7.19 3.95 24.09
N VAL A 452 6.95 3.00 23.20
CA VAL A 452 7.20 3.10 21.75
C VAL A 452 6.29 4.14 21.09
N TYR A 453 4.99 4.13 21.41
CA TYR A 453 4.04 5.11 20.85
C TYR A 453 4.08 6.46 21.58
N SER A 454 4.51 6.49 22.83
CA SER A 454 4.57 7.69 23.66
C SER A 454 3.22 8.41 23.87
N VAL A 455 2.12 7.71 23.67
CA VAL A 455 0.73 8.17 23.84
C VAL A 455 -0.13 7.09 24.48
N SER A 456 -1.28 7.44 25.06
CA SER A 456 -2.17 6.47 25.71
C SER A 456 -3.22 5.87 24.78
N ASN A 457 -3.57 6.56 23.71
CA ASN A 457 -4.58 6.13 22.75
C ASN A 457 -4.01 6.21 21.35
N ILE A 458 -4.24 5.17 20.58
CA ILE A 458 -3.87 5.08 19.18
C ILE A 458 -5.08 4.66 18.35
N GLU A 459 -5.00 4.89 17.05
CA GLU A 459 -5.93 4.35 16.07
C GLU A 459 -5.14 3.62 15.01
N GLU A 460 -5.48 2.33 14.78
CA GLU A 460 -4.75 1.48 13.84
C GLU A 460 -5.73 0.74 12.93
N ARG A 461 -5.27 0.38 11.71
CA ARG A 461 -6.09 -0.27 10.68
C ARG A 461 -6.17 -1.77 10.88
N HIS A 462 -7.37 -2.30 10.76
CA HIS A 462 -7.70 -3.72 10.92
C HIS A 462 -8.15 -4.35 9.62
N ARG A 463 -7.91 -5.67 9.50
CA ARG A 463 -8.42 -6.51 8.41
C ARG A 463 -8.50 -7.97 8.87
N HIS A 464 -9.52 -8.33 9.66
CA HIS A 464 -9.68 -9.68 10.19
C HIS A 464 -11.12 -9.99 10.64
N ARG A 465 -11.41 -11.29 10.88
CA ARG A 465 -12.69 -11.79 11.40
C ARG A 465 -12.57 -12.42 12.78
N PHE A 466 -11.41 -13.02 13.06
CA PHE A 466 -11.14 -13.76 14.28
C PHE A 466 -10.36 -12.89 15.24
N GLU A 467 -10.63 -13.06 16.54
CA GLU A 467 -10.12 -12.23 17.63
C GLU A 467 -9.58 -13.08 18.76
N TYR A 468 -8.74 -12.49 19.58
CA TYR A 468 -8.35 -13.05 20.87
C TYR A 468 -9.59 -13.32 21.73
N ASN A 469 -9.72 -14.56 22.24
CA ASN A 469 -10.84 -14.94 23.09
C ASN A 469 -10.60 -14.49 24.53
N ASN A 470 -11.30 -13.44 24.96
CA ASN A 470 -11.19 -12.86 26.30
C ASN A 470 -11.45 -13.85 27.44
N GLY A 471 -12.10 -15.00 27.18
CA GLY A 471 -12.29 -16.09 28.16
C GLY A 471 -10.99 -16.70 28.68
N TYR A 472 -9.91 -16.57 27.92
CA TYR A 472 -8.58 -17.07 28.29
C TYR A 472 -7.64 -15.98 28.84
N ARG A 473 -8.04 -14.71 28.82
CA ARG A 473 -7.21 -13.57 29.19
C ARG A 473 -6.55 -13.73 30.57
N THR A 474 -7.34 -14.00 31.60
CA THR A 474 -6.83 -14.11 32.97
C THR A 474 -5.78 -15.21 33.11
N GLN A 475 -5.97 -16.36 32.44
CA GLN A 475 -5.01 -17.46 32.49
C GLN A 475 -3.70 -17.12 31.77
N LEU A 476 -3.79 -16.49 30.62
CA LEU A 476 -2.64 -16.08 29.79
C LEU A 476 -1.83 -14.98 30.49
N GLU A 477 -2.50 -13.97 31.07
CA GLU A 477 -1.85 -12.91 31.84
C GLU A 477 -1.14 -13.44 33.08
N ALA A 478 -1.77 -14.37 33.81
CA ALA A 478 -1.16 -15.02 34.97
C ALA A 478 0.09 -15.85 34.61
N ALA A 479 0.17 -16.32 33.37
CA ALA A 479 1.34 -17.05 32.86
C ALA A 479 2.42 -16.14 32.23
N GLY A 480 2.19 -14.83 32.15
CA GLY A 480 3.17 -13.85 31.63
C GLY A 480 2.91 -13.32 30.22
N LEU A 481 1.82 -13.73 29.54
CA LEU A 481 1.38 -13.11 28.29
C LEU A 481 0.46 -11.92 28.62
N LYS A 482 1.01 -10.74 28.66
CA LYS A 482 0.30 -9.52 29.05
C LYS A 482 -0.56 -8.97 27.90
N THR A 483 -1.74 -8.47 28.25
CA THR A 483 -2.57 -7.66 27.35
C THR A 483 -2.21 -6.22 27.55
N THR A 484 -1.60 -5.59 26.57
CA THR A 484 -1.06 -4.23 26.68
C THR A 484 -1.77 -3.20 25.79
N GLY A 485 -2.73 -3.65 24.99
CA GLY A 485 -3.62 -2.80 24.21
C GLY A 485 -5.03 -3.37 24.13
N ILE A 486 -6.04 -2.53 24.34
CA ILE A 486 -7.45 -2.94 24.35
C ILE A 486 -8.28 -1.91 23.59
N ASN A 487 -9.22 -2.40 22.78
CA ASN A 487 -10.25 -1.52 22.21
C ASN A 487 -11.22 -1.06 23.31
N PRO A 488 -11.34 0.26 23.56
CA PRO A 488 -12.16 0.76 24.68
C PRO A 488 -13.68 0.56 24.50
N GLN A 489 -14.13 0.33 23.27
CA GLN A 489 -15.56 0.16 22.96
C GLN A 489 -16.02 -1.29 23.04
N THR A 490 -15.18 -2.21 22.54
CA THR A 490 -15.52 -3.64 22.42
C THR A 490 -14.84 -4.50 23.47
N ASN A 491 -13.86 -3.97 24.21
CA ASN A 491 -13.01 -4.69 25.16
C ASN A 491 -12.20 -5.84 24.50
N LEU A 492 -11.98 -5.77 23.17
CA LEU A 492 -11.16 -6.74 22.46
C LEU A 492 -9.68 -6.46 22.69
N VAL A 493 -8.91 -7.53 22.81
CA VAL A 493 -7.44 -7.46 22.95
C VAL A 493 -6.82 -7.12 21.60
N GLU A 494 -6.11 -6.02 21.55
CA GLU A 494 -5.44 -5.51 20.35
C GLU A 494 -3.93 -5.77 20.34
N ILE A 495 -3.32 -5.86 21.53
CA ILE A 495 -1.87 -5.99 21.68
C ILE A 495 -1.56 -6.96 22.81
N ILE A 496 -0.57 -7.83 22.57
CA ILE A 496 0.03 -8.73 23.57
C ILE A 496 1.54 -8.52 23.65
N GLU A 497 2.09 -8.70 24.85
CA GLU A 497 3.52 -8.71 25.12
C GLU A 497 3.89 -9.86 26.06
N ILE A 498 5.13 -10.36 25.99
CA ILE A 498 5.66 -11.32 26.96
C ILE A 498 6.54 -10.58 27.97
N GLU A 499 6.17 -10.66 29.27
CA GLU A 499 6.78 -9.90 30.36
C GLU A 499 8.30 -10.11 30.48
N ASP A 500 8.78 -11.35 30.41
CA ASP A 500 10.20 -11.69 30.54
C ASP A 500 10.95 -11.75 29.21
N HIS A 501 10.45 -11.07 28.15
CA HIS A 501 11.11 -11.05 26.86
C HIS A 501 11.63 -9.64 26.53
N PRO A 502 12.89 -9.51 26.02
CA PRO A 502 13.46 -8.19 25.74
C PRO A 502 12.66 -7.35 24.74
N TRP A 503 12.03 -7.97 23.75
CA TRP A 503 11.12 -7.32 22.82
C TRP A 503 10.23 -8.37 22.13
N PHE A 504 9.00 -8.52 22.60
CA PHE A 504 8.02 -9.45 22.01
C PHE A 504 6.67 -8.77 21.98
N VAL A 505 6.21 -8.42 20.79
CA VAL A 505 4.95 -7.69 20.59
C VAL A 505 4.12 -8.41 19.53
N GLY A 506 2.86 -8.67 19.85
CA GLY A 506 1.86 -9.13 18.90
C GLY A 506 0.75 -8.11 18.79
N VAL A 507 0.34 -7.74 17.59
CA VAL A 507 -0.73 -6.77 17.32
C VAL A 507 -1.79 -7.34 16.40
N GLN A 508 -3.08 -7.11 16.72
CA GLN A 508 -4.20 -7.59 15.90
C GLN A 508 -4.41 -6.72 14.65
N TYR A 509 -4.03 -5.46 14.73
CA TYR A 509 -4.06 -4.50 13.63
C TYR A 509 -2.84 -4.63 12.70
N HIS A 510 -2.82 -3.82 11.65
CA HIS A 510 -1.81 -3.79 10.58
C HIS A 510 -1.00 -2.48 10.65
N PRO A 511 0.08 -2.42 11.45
CA PRO A 511 0.91 -1.21 11.60
C PRO A 511 1.60 -0.80 10.31
N GLU A 512 1.82 -1.76 9.39
CA GLU A 512 2.44 -1.52 8.09
C GLU A 512 1.66 -0.55 7.21
N TYR A 513 0.34 -0.46 7.37
CA TYR A 513 -0.48 0.45 6.56
C TYR A 513 -0.34 1.93 6.93
N LYS A 514 0.18 2.23 8.12
CA LYS A 514 0.38 3.62 8.58
C LYS A 514 1.84 4.10 8.52
N SER A 515 2.77 3.26 8.05
CA SER A 515 4.18 3.66 7.90
C SER A 515 4.39 4.49 6.64
N THR A 516 4.95 5.69 6.80
CA THR A 516 5.27 6.58 5.68
C THR A 516 6.71 7.09 5.77
N VAL A 517 7.21 7.72 4.69
CA VAL A 517 8.53 8.36 4.68
C VAL A 517 8.65 9.44 5.77
N ALA A 518 7.60 10.23 5.95
CA ALA A 518 7.58 11.30 6.93
C ALA A 518 7.37 10.79 8.38
N ASN A 519 6.61 9.72 8.54
CA ASN A 519 6.24 9.12 9.82
C ASN A 519 6.46 7.60 9.78
N PRO A 520 7.73 7.12 9.91
CA PRO A 520 8.00 5.70 10.04
C PRO A 520 7.25 5.13 11.24
N HIS A 521 6.55 4.01 11.05
CA HIS A 521 5.71 3.47 12.11
C HIS A 521 6.52 3.04 13.34
N PRO A 522 6.13 3.48 14.56
CA PRO A 522 6.95 3.33 15.77
C PRO A 522 7.27 1.87 16.11
N LEU A 523 6.36 0.92 15.90
CA LEU A 523 6.64 -0.51 16.13
C LEU A 523 7.74 -1.05 15.22
N PHE A 524 7.76 -0.69 13.95
CA PHE A 524 8.83 -1.10 13.03
C PHE A 524 10.16 -0.44 13.40
N VAL A 525 10.15 0.84 13.78
CA VAL A 525 11.35 1.55 14.25
C VAL A 525 11.92 0.88 15.49
N SER A 526 11.08 0.54 16.46
CA SER A 526 11.48 -0.14 17.69
C SER A 526 11.98 -1.57 17.45
N LEU A 527 11.31 -2.34 16.57
CA LEU A 527 11.76 -3.70 16.20
C LEU A 527 13.16 -3.68 15.56
N VAL A 528 13.42 -2.73 14.65
CA VAL A 528 14.76 -2.58 14.03
C VAL A 528 15.80 -2.16 15.07
N GLY A 529 15.46 -1.30 16.03
CA GLY A 529 16.31 -0.95 17.16
C GLY A 529 16.61 -2.15 18.06
N ALA A 530 15.60 -2.96 18.37
CA ALA A 530 15.75 -4.20 19.14
C ALA A 530 16.63 -5.24 18.42
N ALA A 531 16.43 -5.38 17.09
CA ALA A 531 17.26 -6.24 16.24
C ALA A 531 18.74 -5.81 16.25
N LEU A 532 19.00 -4.52 16.17
CA LEU A 532 20.35 -3.96 16.24
C LEU A 532 21.00 -4.23 17.62
N SER A 533 20.24 -4.04 18.69
CA SER A 533 20.69 -4.33 20.05
C SER A 533 20.99 -5.81 20.25
N TYR A 534 20.12 -6.68 19.72
CA TYR A 534 20.32 -8.14 19.76
C TYR A 534 21.57 -8.57 18.97
N SER A 535 21.75 -8.03 17.78
CA SER A 535 22.93 -8.29 16.94
C SER A 535 24.25 -7.87 17.59
N ASN A 536 24.27 -6.73 18.29
CA ASN A 536 25.45 -6.24 18.99
C ASN A 536 25.81 -7.05 20.25
N ASN A 537 24.85 -7.74 20.85
CA ASN A 537 25.04 -8.54 22.06
C ASN A 537 25.32 -10.03 21.76
N ARG A 538 25.30 -10.45 20.51
CA ARG A 538 25.57 -11.80 20.01
C ARG A 538 27.04 -11.96 19.61
#